data_298338681f2d58459a878130d2fe2c3b
#
_entry.id   298338681f2d58459a878130d2fe2c3b
#
_cell.length_a   1.000
_cell.length_b   1.000
_cell.length_c   1.000
_cell.angle_alpha   90.00
_cell.angle_beta   90.00
_cell.angle_gamma   90.00
#
_symmetry.space_group_name_H-M   'P 1'
#
loop_
_entity.id
_entity.type
_entity.pdbx_description
1 polymer ?
#
loop_
_entity_poly.entity_id
_entity_poly.type
_entity_poly.pdbx_seq_one_letter_code
_entity_poly.pdbx_strand_id
1 'polypeptide(L)'
;MKRVILSVVAVVALAGAAVVLRAQDAAKVDAKHYTVAFENDQVRVLKVHYDPGEKSTMHSHPNSVAVFLTDVQGKFTFPDGKSQDFNRKAGDVLWDDAKSHLPENTGDKAFDVVVVELKGKPSAK
;
A
#
# COMPACT_ATOMS: atom_id res chain seq x y z
N MET A 1 21.32 -66.35 7.27
CA MET A 1 21.41 -64.98 7.80
C MET A 1 20.58 -64.07 6.91
N LYS A 2 19.43 -63.65 7.40
CA LYS A 2 18.59 -62.66 6.68
C LYS A 2 19.06 -61.26 7.04
N ARG A 3 19.56 -60.51 6.04
CA ARG A 3 19.89 -59.11 6.21
C ARG A 3 18.60 -58.30 6.11
N VAL A 4 18.21 -57.69 7.22
CA VAL A 4 17.10 -56.73 7.23
C VAL A 4 17.69 -55.40 6.76
N ILE A 5 17.30 -54.98 5.57
CA ILE A 5 17.61 -53.64 5.08
C ILE A 5 16.57 -52.71 5.67
N LEU A 6 16.99 -51.91 6.63
CA LEU A 6 16.17 -50.84 7.21
C LEU A 6 16.20 -49.68 6.23
N SER A 7 15.14 -49.52 5.44
CA SER A 7 14.96 -48.35 4.61
C SER A 7 14.55 -47.18 5.50
N VAL A 8 15.48 -46.29 5.78
CA VAL A 8 15.18 -45.01 6.41
C VAL A 8 14.53 -44.11 5.36
N VAL A 9 13.23 -43.98 5.42
CA VAL A 9 12.51 -42.99 4.64
C VAL A 9 12.75 -41.65 5.34
N ALA A 10 13.65 -40.84 4.78
CA ALA A 10 13.83 -39.45 5.20
C ALA A 10 12.62 -38.65 4.73
N VAL A 11 11.69 -38.37 5.62
CA VAL A 11 10.63 -37.40 5.38
C VAL A 11 11.27 -36.01 5.40
N VAL A 12 11.57 -35.47 4.22
CA VAL A 12 11.93 -34.07 4.08
C VAL A 12 10.65 -33.28 4.26
N ALA A 13 10.44 -32.80 5.47
CA ALA A 13 9.42 -31.79 5.71
C ALA A 13 9.88 -30.50 5.01
N LEU A 14 9.34 -30.21 3.83
CA LEU A 14 9.41 -28.89 3.26
C LEU A 14 8.59 -27.96 4.17
N ALA A 15 9.28 -27.32 5.11
CA ALA A 15 8.75 -26.17 5.81
C ALA A 15 8.61 -25.07 4.74
N GLY A 16 7.41 -24.96 4.15
CA GLY A 16 7.07 -23.83 3.31
C GLY A 16 7.20 -22.57 4.16
N ALA A 17 8.29 -21.83 3.98
CA ALA A 17 8.39 -20.50 4.53
C ALA A 17 7.23 -19.69 3.93
N ALA A 18 6.18 -19.45 4.71
CA ALA A 18 5.17 -18.48 4.34
C ALA A 18 5.91 -17.13 4.26
N VAL A 19 6.16 -16.67 3.03
CA VAL A 19 6.63 -15.31 2.80
C VAL A 19 5.46 -14.43 3.19
N VAL A 20 5.45 -13.95 4.43
CA VAL A 20 4.55 -12.90 4.85
C VAL A 20 4.97 -11.66 4.08
N LEU A 21 4.29 -11.39 2.98
CA LEU A 21 4.39 -10.10 2.29
C LEU A 21 3.88 -9.05 3.27
N ARG A 22 4.80 -8.48 4.04
CA ARG A 22 4.47 -7.32 4.86
C ARG A 22 4.07 -6.21 3.91
N ALA A 23 2.87 -5.67 4.14
CA ALA A 23 2.41 -4.48 3.46
C ALA A 23 3.50 -3.40 3.55
N GLN A 24 3.96 -2.89 2.40
CA GLN A 24 4.99 -1.87 2.35
C GLN A 24 4.38 -0.51 2.65
N ASP A 25 4.87 0.12 3.71
CA ASP A 25 4.44 1.44 4.14
C ASP A 25 4.88 2.51 3.14
N ALA A 26 3.94 3.27 2.59
CA ALA A 26 4.19 4.34 1.62
C ALA A 26 5.23 5.36 2.11
N ALA A 27 5.13 5.81 3.35
CA ALA A 27 6.07 6.80 3.91
C ALA A 27 7.50 6.26 4.07
N LYS A 28 7.67 4.93 4.12
CA LYS A 28 8.98 4.28 4.20
C LYS A 28 9.57 3.97 2.84
N VAL A 29 8.76 3.45 1.91
CA VAL A 29 9.25 3.02 0.59
C VAL A 29 9.24 4.14 -0.44
N ASP A 30 8.48 5.20 -0.20
CA ASP A 30 8.36 6.36 -1.09
C ASP A 30 8.27 7.67 -0.31
N ALA A 31 9.30 7.95 0.47
CA ALA A 31 9.39 9.18 1.28
C ALA A 31 9.42 10.46 0.44
N LYS A 32 9.73 10.37 -0.86
CA LYS A 32 9.69 11.50 -1.78
C LYS A 32 8.26 12.04 -1.93
N HIS A 33 7.28 11.16 -2.03
CA HIS A 33 5.90 11.53 -2.30
C HIS A 33 5.02 11.55 -1.04
N TYR A 34 5.40 10.82 0.01
CA TYR A 34 4.59 10.62 1.22
C TYR A 34 5.32 11.11 2.46
N THR A 35 4.80 12.15 3.09
CA THR A 35 5.35 12.73 4.31
C THR A 35 4.33 12.61 5.46
N VAL A 36 4.77 12.10 6.61
CA VAL A 36 3.92 12.07 7.81
C VAL A 36 3.76 13.49 8.34
N ALA A 37 2.55 14.01 8.30
CA ALA A 37 2.21 15.33 8.79
C ALA A 37 1.78 15.32 10.27
N PHE A 38 1.12 14.23 10.67
CA PHE A 38 0.60 14.04 12.02
C PHE A 38 0.41 12.55 12.28
N GLU A 39 0.63 12.12 13.51
CA GLU A 39 0.38 10.74 13.92
C GLU A 39 0.07 10.67 15.42
N ASN A 40 -0.94 9.87 15.76
CA ASN A 40 -1.24 9.46 17.12
C ASN A 40 -1.62 7.96 17.14
N ASP A 41 -2.21 7.48 18.21
CA ASP A 41 -2.62 6.07 18.35
C ASP A 41 -3.86 5.70 17.50
N GLN A 42 -4.57 6.67 16.95
CA GLN A 42 -5.81 6.47 16.18
C GLN A 42 -5.63 6.66 14.69
N VAL A 43 -4.82 7.62 14.27
CA VAL A 43 -4.62 7.99 12.85
C VAL A 43 -3.18 8.31 12.55
N ARG A 44 -2.81 8.14 11.29
CA ARG A 44 -1.62 8.72 10.69
C ARG A 44 -2.04 9.55 9.47
N VAL A 45 -1.69 10.81 9.46
CA VAL A 45 -2.02 11.73 8.37
C VAL A 45 -0.79 11.93 7.49
N LEU A 46 -0.94 11.59 6.22
CA LEU A 46 0.10 11.75 5.20
C LEU A 46 -0.22 12.94 4.29
N LYS A 47 0.79 13.76 4.02
CA LYS A 47 0.79 14.68 2.88
C LYS A 47 1.38 13.96 1.68
N VAL A 48 0.68 14.00 0.57
CA VAL A 48 1.05 13.34 -0.68
C VAL A 48 1.23 14.40 -1.75
N HIS A 49 2.37 14.37 -2.45
CA HIS A 49 2.67 15.28 -3.56
C HIS A 49 3.32 14.52 -4.71
N TYR A 50 2.82 14.75 -5.92
CA TYR A 50 3.38 14.23 -7.17
C TYR A 50 3.50 15.35 -8.19
N ASP A 51 4.68 15.52 -8.75
CA ASP A 51 4.87 16.34 -9.95
C ASP A 51 4.37 15.60 -11.20
N PRO A 52 4.12 16.30 -12.33
CA PRO A 52 3.68 15.66 -13.56
C PRO A 52 4.63 14.54 -13.99
N GLY A 53 4.06 13.38 -14.36
CA GLY A 53 4.79 12.21 -14.83
C GLY A 53 5.48 11.38 -13.74
N GLU A 54 5.42 11.81 -12.47
CA GLU A 54 6.02 11.06 -11.38
C GLU A 54 5.21 9.83 -11.03
N LYS A 55 5.93 8.78 -10.69
CA LYS A 55 5.42 7.45 -10.38
C LYS A 55 5.96 6.98 -9.04
N SER A 56 5.11 6.35 -8.25
CA SER A 56 5.48 5.78 -6.97
C SER A 56 6.20 4.44 -7.07
N THR A 57 6.48 3.87 -5.93
CA THR A 57 6.80 2.45 -5.73
C THR A 57 5.55 1.76 -5.20
N MET A 58 5.36 0.48 -5.53
CA MET A 58 4.23 -0.30 -5.00
C MET A 58 4.25 -0.26 -3.48
N HIS A 59 3.14 0.17 -2.89
CA HIS A 59 3.01 0.30 -1.45
C HIS A 59 1.58 0.01 -1.00
N SER A 60 1.39 -0.07 0.31
CA SER A 60 0.11 -0.39 0.93
C SER A 60 -0.33 0.71 1.88
N HIS A 61 -1.62 0.89 1.96
CA HIS A 61 -2.29 1.69 2.98
C HIS A 61 -3.29 0.83 3.75
N PRO A 62 -3.49 1.07 5.05
CA PRO A 62 -4.67 0.58 5.75
C PRO A 62 -5.91 1.32 5.24
N ASN A 63 -7.07 0.99 5.81
CA ASN A 63 -8.28 1.79 5.58
C ASN A 63 -7.99 3.27 5.80
N SER A 64 -8.42 4.10 4.88
CA SER A 64 -8.07 5.52 4.89
C SER A 64 -9.16 6.40 4.29
N VAL A 65 -9.06 7.69 4.59
CA VAL A 65 -9.81 8.74 3.93
C VAL A 65 -8.84 9.60 3.13
N ALA A 66 -9.08 9.76 1.85
CA ALA A 66 -8.31 10.64 0.97
C ALA A 66 -9.06 11.96 0.75
N VAL A 67 -8.36 13.07 0.96
CA VAL A 67 -8.86 14.43 0.70
C VAL A 67 -8.02 15.06 -0.39
N PHE A 68 -8.63 15.36 -1.51
CA PHE A 68 -7.94 15.93 -2.68
C PHE A 68 -7.88 17.45 -2.56
N LEU A 69 -6.66 17.98 -2.44
CA LEU A 69 -6.45 19.42 -2.30
C LEU A 69 -6.40 20.14 -3.66
N THR A 70 -6.07 19.40 -4.69
CA THR A 70 -6.03 19.85 -6.09
C THR A 70 -6.83 18.91 -6.96
N ASP A 71 -7.06 19.29 -8.22
CA ASP A 71 -7.48 18.33 -9.24
C ASP A 71 -6.39 17.29 -9.44
N VAL A 72 -6.78 16.06 -9.70
CA VAL A 72 -5.88 14.93 -9.93
C VAL A 72 -6.28 14.20 -11.20
N GLN A 73 -5.28 13.96 -12.04
CA GLN A 73 -5.35 13.01 -13.14
C GLN A 73 -4.24 11.97 -12.93
N GLY A 74 -4.62 10.73 -12.72
CA GLY A 74 -3.68 9.70 -12.34
C GLY A 74 -4.05 8.31 -12.81
N LYS A 75 -3.17 7.37 -12.50
CA LYS A 75 -3.35 5.95 -12.75
C LYS A 75 -2.85 5.17 -11.55
N PHE A 76 -3.63 4.16 -11.13
CA PHE A 76 -3.18 3.13 -10.19
C PHE A 76 -2.79 1.87 -10.95
N THR A 77 -1.66 1.29 -10.60
CA THR A 77 -1.32 -0.09 -10.96
C THR A 77 -1.40 -0.94 -9.70
N PHE A 78 -2.04 -2.12 -9.83
CA PHE A 78 -2.25 -3.05 -8.72
C PHE A 78 -1.26 -4.22 -8.77
N PRO A 79 -1.11 -5.00 -7.68
CA PRO A 79 -0.15 -6.11 -7.62
C PRO A 79 -0.35 -7.19 -8.71
N ASP A 80 -1.57 -7.36 -9.23
CA ASP A 80 -1.88 -8.28 -10.32
C ASP A 80 -1.48 -7.75 -11.72
N GLY A 81 -0.91 -6.54 -11.80
CA GLY A 81 -0.50 -5.88 -13.04
C GLY A 81 -1.64 -5.11 -13.75
N LYS A 82 -2.87 -5.21 -13.27
CA LYS A 82 -3.98 -4.41 -13.78
C LYS A 82 -3.82 -2.95 -13.39
N SER A 83 -4.34 -2.05 -14.21
CA SER A 83 -4.33 -0.62 -13.92
C SER A 83 -5.70 0.00 -14.09
N GLN A 84 -5.90 1.12 -13.43
CA GLN A 84 -7.13 1.91 -13.47
C GLN A 84 -6.79 3.39 -13.45
N ASP A 85 -7.34 4.13 -14.42
CA ASP A 85 -7.28 5.59 -14.40
C ASP A 85 -8.18 6.14 -13.32
N PHE A 86 -7.76 7.23 -12.70
CA PHE A 86 -8.59 7.96 -11.75
C PHE A 86 -8.47 9.45 -11.97
N ASN A 87 -9.61 10.13 -11.88
CA ASN A 87 -9.72 11.58 -11.93
C ASN A 87 -10.49 12.05 -10.70
N ARG A 88 -9.99 13.10 -10.07
CA ARG A 88 -10.63 13.73 -8.91
C ARG A 88 -10.56 15.24 -9.04
N LYS A 89 -11.46 15.90 -8.35
CA LYS A 89 -11.52 17.35 -8.25
C LYS A 89 -11.05 17.80 -6.88
N ALA A 90 -10.45 18.99 -6.83
CA ALA A 90 -10.13 19.64 -5.56
C ALA A 90 -11.37 19.67 -4.65
N GLY A 91 -11.19 19.27 -3.41
CA GLY A 91 -12.26 19.13 -2.42
C GLY A 91 -12.97 17.79 -2.38
N ASP A 92 -12.70 16.86 -3.31
CA ASP A 92 -13.22 15.49 -3.25
C ASP A 92 -12.71 14.78 -2.00
N VAL A 93 -13.57 13.97 -1.38
CA VAL A 93 -13.26 13.14 -0.22
C VAL A 93 -13.71 11.71 -0.50
N LEU A 94 -12.81 10.75 -0.34
CA LEU A 94 -13.07 9.35 -0.61
C LEU A 94 -12.66 8.46 0.56
N TRP A 95 -13.44 7.41 0.77
CA TRP A 95 -13.03 6.26 1.55
C TRP A 95 -12.24 5.29 0.66
N ASP A 96 -11.11 4.81 1.16
CA ASP A 96 -10.29 3.78 0.55
C ASP A 96 -10.13 2.59 1.50
N ASP A 97 -10.57 1.41 1.07
CA ASP A 97 -10.29 0.18 1.79
C ASP A 97 -8.78 -0.16 1.71
N ALA A 98 -8.30 -0.85 2.73
CA ALA A 98 -6.91 -1.30 2.78
C ALA A 98 -6.52 -2.06 1.50
N LYS A 99 -5.46 -1.61 0.85
CA LYS A 99 -4.98 -2.18 -0.41
C LYS A 99 -3.53 -1.80 -0.71
N SER A 100 -2.95 -2.52 -1.67
CA SER A 100 -1.67 -2.18 -2.28
C SER A 100 -1.89 -1.59 -3.66
N HIS A 101 -1.13 -0.55 -3.99
CA HIS A 101 -1.18 0.11 -5.28
C HIS A 101 0.11 0.83 -5.63
N LEU A 102 0.23 1.22 -6.87
CA LEU A 102 1.30 2.05 -7.40
C LEU A 102 0.67 3.23 -8.14
N PRO A 103 0.60 4.41 -7.50
CA PRO A 103 0.08 5.61 -8.13
C PRO A 103 1.07 6.26 -9.10
N GLU A 104 0.51 6.91 -10.11
CA GLU A 104 1.24 7.71 -11.09
C GLU A 104 0.45 8.98 -11.41
N ASN A 105 1.14 10.12 -11.49
CA ASN A 105 0.56 11.35 -12.02
C ASN A 105 0.66 11.32 -13.55
N THR A 106 -0.45 11.09 -14.23
CA THR A 106 -0.54 11.04 -15.70
C THR A 106 -0.95 12.37 -16.32
N GLY A 107 -1.21 13.38 -15.49
CA GLY A 107 -1.57 14.72 -15.92
C GLY A 107 -0.35 15.61 -16.17
N ASP A 108 -0.64 16.85 -16.52
CA ASP A 108 0.34 17.91 -16.82
C ASP A 108 0.56 18.89 -15.65
N LYS A 109 -0.10 18.66 -14.52
CA LYS A 109 -0.03 19.47 -13.30
C LYS A 109 0.35 18.60 -12.10
N ALA A 110 1.09 19.19 -11.17
CA ALA A 110 1.31 18.59 -9.85
C ALA A 110 -0.01 18.43 -9.10
N PHE A 111 -0.10 17.44 -8.23
CA PHE A 111 -1.24 17.30 -7.35
C PHE A 111 -0.85 17.06 -5.90
N ASP A 112 -1.74 17.47 -5.00
CA ASP A 112 -1.62 17.31 -3.57
C ASP A 112 -2.86 16.60 -2.99
N VAL A 113 -2.61 15.64 -2.12
CA VAL A 113 -3.64 14.85 -1.44
C VAL A 113 -3.27 14.72 0.03
N VAL A 114 -4.26 14.76 0.91
CA VAL A 114 -4.10 14.35 2.30
C VAL A 114 -4.73 12.99 2.47
N VAL A 115 -3.99 12.03 3.01
CA VAL A 115 -4.48 10.69 3.32
C VAL A 115 -4.49 10.53 4.83
N VAL A 116 -5.67 10.26 5.38
CA VAL A 116 -5.86 9.95 6.79
C VAL A 116 -5.96 8.43 6.93
N GLU A 117 -4.86 7.81 7.33
CA GLU A 117 -4.80 6.37 7.58
C GLU A 117 -5.34 6.04 8.97
N LEU A 118 -6.25 5.10 9.05
CA LEU A 118 -6.82 4.64 10.31
C LEU A 118 -5.95 3.55 10.92
N LYS A 119 -5.55 3.73 12.16
CA LYS A 119 -4.80 2.71 12.92
C LYS A 119 -5.72 1.72 13.63
N GLY A 120 -7.02 1.81 13.38
CA GLY A 120 -8.01 1.22 14.22
C GLY A 120 -8.01 -0.30 14.24
N LYS A 121 -7.77 -0.86 15.41
CA LYS A 121 -8.65 -1.93 15.90
C LYS A 121 -9.83 -1.23 16.54
N PRO A 122 -11.10 -1.65 16.25
CA PRO A 122 -12.21 -1.16 17.03
C PRO A 122 -11.86 -1.38 18.49
N SER A 123 -11.97 -0.33 19.32
CA SER A 123 -11.77 -0.48 20.76
C SER A 123 -12.66 -1.61 21.24
N ALA A 124 -12.05 -2.64 21.84
CA ALA A 124 -12.79 -3.67 22.54
C ALA A 124 -13.66 -2.98 23.60
N LYS A 125 -14.97 -3.12 23.48
CA LYS A 125 -15.90 -2.72 24.53
C LYS A 125 -15.86 -3.76 25.64
#